data_dadf9a71b07b6b748860ab10531ab418
#
_entry.id   dadf9a71b07b6b748860ab10531ab418
#
_cell.length_a   1.000
_cell.length_b   1.000
_cell.length_c   1.000
_cell.angle_alpha   90.00
_cell.angle_beta   90.00
_cell.angle_gamma   90.00
#
_symmetry.space_group_name_H-M   'P 1'
#
loop_
_entity.id
_entity.type
_entity.pdbx_description
1 polymer ?
#
loop_
_entity_poly.entity_id
_entity_poly.type
_entity_poly.pdbx_seq_one_letter_code
_entity_poly.pdbx_strand_id
1 'polypeptide(L)'
;VLEEGTHVGPFSHIRPGTHLEEGVYVGNFAEVNRSRLGVGTKMGHYSYVGDADVGVNVNIGAGTVTCNFDGNAKHTTTIGNDVFIGSGSMLVAPVTIGDRSSTGAGSVVTKDVPPDTQVLGVPAKEFSKKDGNR
;
A
#
# COMPACT_ATOMS: atom_id res chain seq x y z
N VAL A 1 -2.86 -9.55 15.31
CA VAL A 1 -3.51 -8.67 16.29
C VAL A 1 -4.41 -7.67 15.57
N LEU A 2 -5.65 -7.59 16.01
CA LEU A 2 -6.60 -6.60 15.50
C LEU A 2 -6.97 -5.68 16.67
N GLU A 3 -6.60 -4.39 16.54
CA GLU A 3 -6.87 -3.43 17.60
C GLU A 3 -8.30 -2.88 17.51
N GLU A 4 -8.67 -2.04 18.48
CA GLU A 4 -10.01 -1.50 18.60
C GLU A 4 -10.45 -0.74 17.35
N GLY A 5 -11.70 -0.89 16.96
CA GLY A 5 -12.28 -0.18 15.84
C GLY A 5 -11.84 -0.67 14.48
N THR A 6 -11.08 -1.77 14.39
CA THR A 6 -10.74 -2.32 13.09
C THR A 6 -11.96 -2.92 12.41
N HIS A 7 -12.01 -2.77 11.10
CA HIS A 7 -13.07 -3.34 10.27
C HIS A 7 -12.42 -4.21 9.20
N VAL A 8 -12.84 -5.46 9.14
CA VAL A 8 -12.41 -6.38 8.08
C VAL A 8 -13.66 -6.82 7.35
N GLY A 9 -13.75 -6.45 6.09
CA GLY A 9 -14.92 -6.76 5.28
C GLY A 9 -15.09 -8.26 5.08
N PRO A 10 -16.27 -8.73 4.64
CA PRO A 10 -16.43 -10.14 4.38
C PRO A 10 -15.49 -10.61 3.28
N PHE A 11 -15.14 -11.90 3.31
CA PHE A 11 -14.30 -12.54 2.31
C PHE A 11 -12.88 -11.96 2.23
N SER A 12 -12.37 -11.50 3.34
CA SER A 12 -10.98 -11.06 3.46
C SER A 12 -10.20 -12.03 4.31
N HIS A 13 -8.92 -12.18 4.00
CA HIS A 13 -8.06 -13.13 4.69
C HIS A 13 -6.94 -12.39 5.42
N ILE A 14 -7.02 -12.39 6.74
CA ILE A 14 -5.97 -11.84 7.59
C ILE A 14 -5.10 -13.01 8.05
N ARG A 15 -3.88 -13.04 7.56
CA ARG A 15 -2.97 -14.15 7.78
C ARG A 15 -2.07 -13.92 9.01
N PRO A 16 -1.43 -14.98 9.55
CA PRO A 16 -0.57 -14.85 10.72
C PRO A 16 0.53 -13.79 10.54
N GLY A 17 0.94 -13.18 11.63
CA GLY A 17 1.96 -12.14 11.63
C GLY A 17 1.45 -10.76 11.24
N THR A 18 0.14 -10.59 11.15
CA THR A 18 -0.49 -9.32 10.79
C THR A 18 -0.91 -8.55 12.04
N HIS A 19 -0.65 -7.25 12.01
CA HIS A 19 -1.07 -6.32 13.05
C HIS A 19 -1.83 -5.16 12.41
N LEU A 20 -3.13 -5.08 12.65
CA LEU A 20 -3.97 -3.97 12.24
C LEU A 20 -4.16 -3.05 13.44
N GLU A 21 -3.64 -1.83 13.36
CA GLU A 21 -3.73 -0.86 14.44
C GLU A 21 -5.12 -0.24 14.49
N GLU A 22 -5.36 0.60 15.50
CA GLU A 22 -6.67 1.17 15.78
C GLU A 22 -7.32 1.78 14.53
N GLY A 23 -8.59 1.46 14.31
CA GLY A 23 -9.39 2.05 13.25
C GLY A 23 -9.02 1.64 11.83
N VAL A 24 -8.16 0.66 11.64
CA VAL A 24 -7.80 0.18 10.30
C VAL A 24 -9.02 -0.44 9.63
N TYR A 25 -9.20 -0.12 8.35
CA TYR A 25 -10.27 -0.66 7.52
C TYR A 25 -9.68 -1.52 6.41
N VAL A 26 -10.15 -2.77 6.31
CA VAL A 26 -9.80 -3.67 5.21
C VAL A 26 -11.07 -4.02 4.44
N GLY A 27 -11.08 -3.71 3.17
CA GLY A 27 -12.22 -3.97 2.29
C GLY A 27 -12.41 -5.45 1.95
N ASN A 28 -13.43 -5.73 1.15
CA ASN A 28 -13.78 -7.10 0.75
C ASN A 28 -12.74 -7.71 -0.18
N PHE A 29 -12.55 -9.03 -0.11
CA PHE A 29 -11.68 -9.79 -1.01
C PHE A 29 -10.24 -9.25 -0.98
N ALA A 30 -9.77 -8.90 0.20
CA ALA A 30 -8.41 -8.44 0.42
C ALA A 30 -7.65 -9.45 1.27
N GLU A 31 -6.34 -9.43 1.14
CA GLU A 31 -5.49 -10.31 1.93
C GLU A 31 -4.35 -9.52 2.53
N VAL A 32 -4.09 -9.74 3.84
CA VAL A 32 -2.97 -9.13 4.55
C VAL A 32 -2.14 -10.24 5.17
N ASN A 33 -0.84 -10.20 4.96
CA ASN A 33 0.07 -11.25 5.39
C ASN A 33 1.36 -10.67 5.98
N ARG A 34 1.69 -11.02 7.22
CA ARG A 34 2.93 -10.60 7.91
C ARG A 34 3.19 -9.10 7.78
N SER A 35 2.16 -8.28 8.03
CA SER A 35 2.24 -6.84 7.80
C SER A 35 1.67 -6.06 8.96
N ARG A 36 2.16 -4.84 9.15
CA ARG A 36 1.57 -3.87 10.07
C ARG A 36 0.90 -2.76 9.25
N LEU A 37 -0.36 -2.50 9.55
CA LEU A 37 -1.08 -1.35 9.01
C LEU A 37 -1.32 -0.36 10.16
N GLY A 38 -0.81 0.85 10.00
CA GLY A 38 -0.88 1.88 11.03
C GLY A 38 -2.27 2.47 11.23
N VAL A 39 -2.43 3.19 12.33
CA VAL A 39 -3.71 3.75 12.78
C VAL A 39 -4.46 4.45 11.64
N GLY A 40 -5.74 4.13 11.49
CA GLY A 40 -6.62 4.79 10.52
C GLY A 40 -6.35 4.47 9.06
N THR A 41 -5.45 3.57 8.75
CA THR A 41 -5.16 3.18 7.37
C THR A 41 -6.35 2.42 6.77
N LYS A 42 -6.64 2.71 5.50
CA LYS A 42 -7.72 2.08 4.75
C LYS A 42 -7.15 1.30 3.57
N MET A 43 -7.53 0.04 3.49
CA MET A 43 -7.11 -0.85 2.42
C MET A 43 -8.30 -1.21 1.54
N GLY A 44 -8.23 -0.90 0.26
CA GLY A 44 -9.32 -1.11 -0.68
C GLY A 44 -9.55 -2.58 -1.01
N HIS A 45 -10.62 -2.82 -1.76
CA HIS A 45 -11.03 -4.16 -2.18
C HIS A 45 -10.01 -4.80 -3.13
N TYR A 46 -9.98 -6.14 -3.18
CA TYR A 46 -9.17 -6.90 -4.13
C TYR A 46 -7.68 -6.56 -4.04
N SER A 47 -7.20 -6.24 -2.85
CA SER A 47 -5.81 -5.85 -2.62
C SER A 47 -5.05 -6.93 -1.89
N TYR A 48 -3.74 -6.96 -2.11
CA TYR A 48 -2.85 -7.82 -1.34
C TYR A 48 -1.71 -7.00 -0.74
N VAL A 49 -1.56 -7.09 0.58
CA VAL A 49 -0.46 -6.45 1.32
C VAL A 49 0.28 -7.54 2.08
N GLY A 50 1.50 -7.81 1.68
CA GLY A 50 2.34 -8.83 2.31
C GLY A 50 3.74 -8.30 2.58
N ASP A 51 4.30 -8.72 3.72
CA ASP A 51 5.64 -8.33 4.16
C ASP A 51 5.83 -6.81 4.12
N ALA A 52 4.86 -6.07 4.65
CA ALA A 52 4.84 -4.62 4.56
C ALA A 52 4.72 -3.95 5.92
N ASP A 53 5.33 -2.78 6.02
CA ASP A 53 5.16 -1.87 7.13
C ASP A 53 4.50 -0.59 6.62
N VAL A 54 3.24 -0.39 6.97
CA VAL A 54 2.42 0.70 6.47
C VAL A 54 2.13 1.69 7.60
N GLY A 55 2.35 2.96 7.34
CA GLY A 55 2.19 4.02 8.31
C GLY A 55 0.75 4.36 8.65
N VAL A 56 0.58 5.55 9.22
CA VAL A 56 -0.70 6.08 9.73
C VAL A 56 -1.44 6.80 8.61
N ASN A 57 -2.77 6.67 8.58
CA ASN A 57 -3.64 7.38 7.62
C ASN A 57 -3.26 7.17 6.15
N VAL A 58 -2.84 5.98 5.82
CA VAL A 58 -2.55 5.61 4.43
C VAL A 58 -3.83 5.16 3.75
N ASN A 59 -4.00 5.54 2.49
CA ASN A 59 -5.08 5.02 1.67
C ASN A 59 -4.50 4.11 0.60
N ILE A 60 -4.84 2.84 0.66
CA ILE A 60 -4.40 1.84 -0.31
C ILE A 60 -5.56 1.57 -1.26
N GLY A 61 -5.43 1.99 -2.50
CA GLY A 61 -6.48 1.86 -3.51
C GLY A 61 -6.79 0.40 -3.85
N ALA A 62 -8.01 0.18 -4.33
CA ALA A 62 -8.45 -1.17 -4.71
C ALA A 62 -7.53 -1.78 -5.77
N GLY A 63 -7.30 -3.09 -5.66
CA GLY A 63 -6.47 -3.81 -6.62
C GLY A 63 -4.96 -3.59 -6.47
N THR A 64 -4.52 -2.92 -5.42
CA THR A 64 -3.10 -2.72 -5.14
C THR A 64 -2.46 -4.05 -4.70
N VAL A 65 -1.26 -4.31 -5.18
CA VAL A 65 -0.51 -5.50 -4.81
C VAL A 65 0.92 -5.12 -4.41
N THR A 66 1.34 -5.58 -3.23
CA THR A 66 2.77 -5.58 -2.91
C THR A 66 3.39 -6.81 -3.57
N CYS A 67 4.27 -6.58 -4.53
CA CYS A 67 4.97 -7.65 -5.22
C CYS A 67 6.17 -8.06 -4.36
N ASN A 68 5.90 -8.87 -3.33
CA ASN A 68 6.86 -9.16 -2.27
C ASN A 68 7.76 -10.36 -2.54
N PHE A 69 7.48 -11.14 -3.59
CA PHE A 69 8.26 -12.34 -3.92
C PHE A 69 8.87 -12.19 -5.31
N ASP A 70 10.19 -12.38 -5.41
CA ASP A 70 10.93 -12.22 -6.67
C ASP A 70 11.21 -13.53 -7.39
N GLY A 71 10.63 -14.62 -6.90
CA GLY A 71 10.90 -15.97 -7.42
C GLY A 71 11.90 -16.76 -6.56
N ASN A 72 12.66 -16.06 -5.72
CA ASN A 72 13.63 -16.68 -4.81
C ASN A 72 13.40 -16.28 -3.36
N ALA A 73 13.29 -14.98 -3.08
CA ALA A 73 13.18 -14.43 -1.74
C ALA A 73 12.03 -13.45 -1.64
N LYS A 74 11.58 -13.23 -0.41
CA LYS A 74 10.56 -12.22 -0.10
C LYS A 74 11.23 -10.94 0.34
N HIS A 75 10.66 -9.81 -0.06
CA HIS A 75 11.18 -8.48 0.22
C HIS A 75 10.11 -7.62 0.86
N THR A 76 10.54 -6.60 1.58
CA THR A 76 9.66 -5.73 2.36
C THR A 76 9.29 -4.48 1.58
N THR A 77 8.02 -4.08 1.71
CA THR A 77 7.52 -2.78 1.27
C THR A 77 7.30 -1.90 2.50
N THR A 78 7.81 -0.69 2.46
CA THR A 78 7.62 0.30 3.53
C THR A 78 6.85 1.49 2.97
N ILE A 79 5.74 1.82 3.61
CA ILE A 79 4.90 2.96 3.21
C ILE A 79 4.83 3.91 4.41
N GLY A 80 5.20 5.16 4.18
CA GLY A 80 5.16 6.19 5.22
C GLY A 80 3.76 6.61 5.61
N ASN A 81 3.64 7.74 6.31
CA ASN A 81 2.37 8.27 6.78
C ASN A 81 1.69 9.13 5.72
N ASP A 82 0.37 9.19 5.75
CA ASP A 82 -0.42 10.08 4.89
C ASP A 82 -0.16 9.86 3.39
N VAL A 83 0.13 8.61 3.01
CA VAL A 83 0.41 8.23 1.62
C VAL A 83 -0.89 7.82 0.94
N PHE A 84 -1.02 8.19 -0.32
CA PHE A 84 -2.14 7.76 -1.17
C PHE A 84 -1.62 6.83 -2.27
N ILE A 85 -2.02 5.57 -2.21
CA ILE A 85 -1.69 4.58 -3.24
C ILE A 85 -2.88 4.45 -4.17
N GLY A 86 -2.71 4.84 -5.44
CA GLY A 86 -3.77 4.76 -6.43
C GLY A 86 -4.18 3.31 -6.75
N SER A 87 -5.43 3.13 -7.15
CA SER A 87 -5.98 1.81 -7.46
C SER A 87 -5.14 1.08 -8.49
N GLY A 88 -4.95 -0.22 -8.29
CA GLY A 88 -4.21 -1.05 -9.23
C GLY A 88 -2.70 -0.82 -9.24
N SER A 89 -2.16 -0.10 -8.26
CA SER A 89 -0.71 0.08 -8.16
C SER A 89 -0.02 -1.24 -7.83
N MET A 90 1.09 -1.51 -8.50
CA MET A 90 1.97 -2.63 -8.20
C MET A 90 3.23 -2.08 -7.54
N LEU A 91 3.46 -2.45 -6.29
CA LEU A 91 4.61 -1.98 -5.52
C LEU A 91 5.66 -3.10 -5.51
N VAL A 92 6.71 -2.93 -6.29
CA VAL A 92 7.73 -3.98 -6.45
C VAL A 92 8.74 -3.86 -5.32
N ALA A 93 8.65 -4.76 -4.37
CA ALA A 93 9.54 -4.80 -3.22
C ALA A 93 10.96 -5.28 -3.61
N PRO A 94 12.02 -4.81 -2.94
CA PRO A 94 11.97 -3.86 -1.83
C PRO A 94 11.74 -2.43 -2.33
N VAL A 95 10.85 -1.73 -1.67
CA VAL A 95 10.53 -0.35 -2.03
C VAL A 95 10.07 0.42 -0.80
N THR A 96 10.46 1.69 -0.72
CA THR A 96 10.02 2.61 0.33
C THR A 96 9.28 3.77 -0.31
N ILE A 97 8.07 4.04 0.17
CA ILE A 97 7.28 5.18 -0.28
C ILE A 97 7.21 6.18 0.86
N GLY A 98 7.77 7.37 0.62
CA GLY A 98 7.93 8.39 1.64
C GLY A 98 6.62 9.04 2.07
N ASP A 99 6.64 9.72 3.21
CA ASP A 99 5.46 10.37 3.78
C ASP A 99 4.81 11.35 2.81
N ARG A 100 3.49 11.42 2.81
CA ARG A 100 2.69 12.37 2.01
C ARG A 100 2.90 12.22 0.49
N SER A 101 3.41 11.09 0.07
CA SER A 101 3.58 10.78 -1.36
C SER A 101 2.33 10.10 -1.91
N SER A 102 2.27 10.00 -3.23
CA SER A 102 1.16 9.33 -3.89
C SER A 102 1.59 8.60 -5.15
N THR A 103 0.84 7.57 -5.50
CA THR A 103 1.00 6.87 -6.79
C THR A 103 -0.28 7.02 -7.60
N GLY A 104 -0.13 7.21 -8.91
CA GLY A 104 -1.28 7.23 -9.81
C GLY A 104 -1.86 5.82 -10.02
N ALA A 105 -3.14 5.75 -10.38
CA ALA A 105 -3.78 4.47 -10.66
C ALA A 105 -3.03 3.68 -11.73
N GLY A 106 -2.89 2.37 -11.52
CA GLY A 106 -2.22 1.48 -12.46
C GLY A 106 -0.70 1.62 -12.51
N SER A 107 -0.10 2.36 -11.62
CA SER A 107 1.36 2.55 -11.60
C SER A 107 2.09 1.28 -11.19
N VAL A 108 3.28 1.08 -11.77
CA VAL A 108 4.20 0.03 -11.34
C VAL A 108 5.42 0.71 -10.72
N VAL A 109 5.50 0.69 -9.40
CA VAL A 109 6.54 1.38 -8.64
C VAL A 109 7.71 0.45 -8.42
N THR A 110 8.84 0.76 -9.06
CA THR A 110 10.04 -0.08 -9.01
C THR A 110 11.20 0.55 -8.25
N LYS A 111 11.06 1.81 -7.84
CA LYS A 111 12.08 2.57 -7.12
C LYS A 111 11.46 3.29 -5.94
N ASP A 112 12.28 3.60 -4.95
CA ASP A 112 11.85 4.38 -3.79
C ASP A 112 11.26 5.71 -4.22
N VAL A 113 10.22 6.12 -3.51
CA VAL A 113 9.53 7.40 -3.74
C VAL A 113 9.86 8.32 -2.57
N PRO A 114 10.51 9.46 -2.82
CA PRO A 114 10.79 10.42 -1.75
C PRO A 114 9.51 10.98 -1.12
N PRO A 115 9.58 11.53 0.10
CA PRO A 115 8.43 12.21 0.69
C PRO A 115 7.91 13.32 -0.22
N ASP A 116 6.63 13.63 -0.08
CA ASP A 116 5.97 14.75 -0.78
C ASP A 116 6.08 14.65 -2.31
N THR A 117 6.16 13.43 -2.84
CA THR A 117 6.37 13.19 -4.27
C THR A 117 5.20 12.41 -4.85
N GLN A 118 4.78 12.79 -6.04
CA GLN A 118 3.78 12.04 -6.81
C GLN A 118 4.48 11.30 -7.95
N VAL A 119 4.20 10.01 -8.08
CA VAL A 119 4.71 9.20 -9.20
C VAL A 119 3.55 8.57 -9.95
N LEU A 120 3.73 8.32 -11.24
CA LEU A 120 2.75 7.59 -12.02
C LEU A 120 3.38 6.92 -13.23
N GLY A 121 2.72 5.90 -13.74
CA GLY A 121 3.10 5.23 -14.98
C GLY A 121 3.76 3.87 -14.77
N VAL A 122 4.21 3.28 -15.88
CA VAL A 122 4.87 1.97 -15.93
C VAL A 122 6.16 2.09 -16.75
N PRO A 123 7.35 2.09 -16.12
CA PRO A 123 7.57 2.21 -14.68
C PRO A 123 7.15 3.59 -14.17
N ALA A 124 6.77 3.64 -12.89
CA ALA A 124 6.32 4.90 -12.30
C ALA A 124 7.46 5.90 -12.21
N LYS A 125 7.17 7.13 -12.61
CA LYS A 125 8.11 8.25 -12.57
C LYS A 125 7.46 9.44 -11.91
N GLU A 126 8.27 10.32 -11.35
CA GLU A 126 7.78 11.53 -10.74
C GLU A 126 6.93 12.34 -11.72
N PHE A 127 5.79 12.79 -11.24
CA PHE A 127 4.84 13.60 -11.99
C PHE A 127 4.55 14.88 -11.21
N SER A 128 4.61 16.02 -11.92
CA SER A 128 4.14 17.27 -11.35
C SER A 128 3.03 17.84 -12.22
N LYS A 129 2.13 18.63 -11.62
CA LYS A 129 1.05 19.27 -12.38
C LYS A 129 1.56 20.21 -13.46
N LYS A 130 2.83 20.61 -13.38
CA LYS A 130 3.47 21.43 -14.41
C LYS A 130 3.82 20.66 -15.67
N ASP A 131 3.92 19.32 -15.55
CA ASP A 131 4.42 18.46 -16.63
C ASP A 131 3.31 17.78 -17.42
N GLY A 132 2.06 17.98 -17.06
CA GLY A 132 0.97 17.28 -17.72
C GLY A 132 -0.40 17.88 -17.47
N ASN A 133 -1.36 17.41 -18.27
CA ASN A 133 -2.73 17.88 -18.30
C ASN A 133 -3.66 16.95 -17.52
N ARG A 134 -3.27 16.59 -16.34
CA ARG A 134 -4.13 15.73 -15.54
C ARG A 134 -5.01 16.52 -14.62
#